data_00777533a4ea51fa20f6cbf04abfca49
#
_entry.id   00777533a4ea51fa20f6cbf04abfca49
#
_cell.length_a   1.000
_cell.length_b   1.000
_cell.length_c   1.000
_cell.angle_alpha   90.00
_cell.angle_beta   90.00
_cell.angle_gamma   90.00
#
_symmetry.space_group_name_H-M   'P 1'
#
loop_
_entity.id
_entity.type
_entity.pdbx_description
1 polymer ?
#
loop_
_entity_poly.entity_id
_entity_poly.type
_entity_poly.pdbx_seq_one_letter_code
_entity_poly.pdbx_strand_id
1 'polypeptide(L)'
;MTSRLGSPLAAGSLGQLLTRRQLLGAGVAAGTGLALPGFAPSLLRALAAPPVCGSLSDIEHVVILIQENRSFDHYFGTHRGVRGFADPAVRIQGNGLPVFDQSDGGRDLFGPPAGFLTPFHVDSSTSTGECTNDITHDWRPQHESWNGGAMDSFLTTHMAADAVNGPMTMGYYTRADLAYYYALADAFTLCDGYHCSVIGPTDPNRLYSMTATIDPSGANGGPWLQTLVSNRAQYFGSLTWTTYPEQLQSKGVSWKVYSGPDGNYGDGVLPYFKNYYGPSANPMLAANAFAPTFPGQFEADCAAGTLPQISWVLAPLIQTEHPPAPTVWGEWVTAQVLNALTANSRVWAKSVLFVTWDENGGFFDHVTPPTPPAGTTGEFITVDPLPSASPRDAEGIAGPIGLGFRVPLLACSPFTRGGYVCSKVFDHTSLLLFLERRFGAEVPNISDWRRQTVGDLTAALNMASVDATVPGLAQPSLADPRVWTSDCPTSASSDEIDSGAPTVAPYPVPQPNTTPAQEPGRSPRPSGLSCHRG
;
A
#
# COMPACT_ATOMS: atom_id res chain seq x y z
N MET A 1 -53.16 -43.53 -3.42
CA MET A 1 -52.54 -44.06 -2.21
C MET A 1 -51.41 -43.03 -1.87
N THR A 2 -51.76 -42.05 -1.10
CA THR A 2 -51.49 -41.83 0.34
C THR A 2 -50.02 -42.07 0.70
N SER A 3 -49.23 -41.08 1.12
CA SER A 3 -49.31 -40.34 2.38
C SER A 3 -48.23 -39.21 2.39
N ARG A 4 -48.54 -38.07 2.71
CA ARG A 4 -48.35 -37.16 3.85
C ARG A 4 -47.03 -37.31 4.66
N LEU A 5 -46.44 -36.12 4.92
CA LEU A 5 -45.73 -35.60 6.09
C LEU A 5 -44.31 -35.22 5.77
N GLY A 6 -43.76 -34.09 6.16
CA GLY A 6 -44.13 -33.08 7.12
C GLY A 6 -43.06 -31.98 7.04
N SER A 7 -43.44 -30.74 7.29
CA SER A 7 -42.57 -29.59 7.38
C SER A 7 -41.67 -29.65 8.62
N PRO A 8 -40.44 -29.17 8.56
CA PRO A 8 -39.77 -28.70 9.76
C PRO A 8 -39.82 -27.18 9.87
N LEU A 9 -40.02 -26.78 11.07
CA LEU A 9 -40.15 -25.47 11.66
C LEU A 9 -39.04 -24.50 11.26
N ALA A 10 -39.44 -23.25 11.07
CA ALA A 10 -38.58 -22.09 10.97
C ALA A 10 -37.68 -21.93 12.22
N ALA A 11 -36.38 -21.99 12.02
CA ALA A 11 -35.40 -21.49 13.00
C ALA A 11 -35.22 -20.01 12.74
N GLY A 12 -35.66 -19.21 13.71
CA GLY A 12 -35.61 -17.77 13.68
C GLY A 12 -34.19 -17.21 13.64
N SER A 13 -34.02 -16.20 12.83
CA SER A 13 -32.87 -15.30 12.81
C SER A 13 -32.71 -14.58 14.14
N LEU A 14 -31.61 -14.81 14.85
CA LEU A 14 -31.13 -13.98 15.94
C LEU A 14 -29.62 -13.81 15.77
N GLY A 15 -29.22 -12.68 15.18
CA GLY A 15 -27.83 -12.37 14.97
C GLY A 15 -27.57 -10.95 14.50
N GLN A 16 -28.32 -9.95 14.99
CA GLN A 16 -27.83 -8.59 14.96
C GLN A 16 -27.03 -8.33 16.23
N LEU A 17 -25.70 -8.32 16.10
CA LEU A 17 -24.80 -7.91 17.18
C LEU A 17 -24.95 -6.40 17.40
N LEU A 18 -25.55 -6.03 18.50
CA LEU A 18 -25.68 -4.65 18.95
C LEU A 18 -24.29 -4.05 19.22
N THR A 19 -24.06 -2.83 18.78
CA THR A 19 -22.82 -2.09 19.09
C THR A 19 -22.76 -1.75 20.60
N ARG A 20 -21.54 -1.58 21.15
CA ARG A 20 -21.29 -1.21 22.55
C ARG A 20 -22.11 0.00 22.98
N ARG A 21 -22.35 0.96 22.10
CA ARG A 21 -23.15 2.17 22.33
C ARG A 21 -24.66 1.91 22.41
N GLN A 22 -25.16 0.94 21.64
CA GLN A 22 -26.57 0.53 21.66
C GLN A 22 -26.91 -0.30 22.92
N LEU A 23 -25.95 -1.10 23.42
CA LEU A 23 -26.08 -1.82 24.68
C LEU A 23 -26.07 -0.88 25.90
N LEU A 24 -25.24 0.17 25.89
CA LEU A 24 -25.20 1.16 26.97
C LEU A 24 -26.44 2.07 26.99
N GLY A 25 -27.01 2.39 25.80
CA GLY A 25 -28.27 3.15 25.69
C GLY A 25 -29.49 2.36 26.18
N ALA A 26 -29.50 1.05 26.08
CA ALA A 26 -30.58 0.18 26.57
C ALA A 26 -30.56 0.01 28.09
N GLY A 27 -29.39 0.17 28.71
CA GLY A 27 -29.25 0.04 30.19
C GLY A 27 -29.79 1.21 31.00
N VAL A 28 -29.98 2.39 30.38
CA VAL A 28 -30.47 3.59 31.09
C VAL A 28 -32.01 3.72 31.03
N ALA A 29 -32.69 2.98 30.14
CA ALA A 29 -34.15 3.03 30.01
C ALA A 29 -34.91 1.94 30.76
N ALA A 30 -34.25 1.00 31.43
CA ALA A 30 -34.87 -0.11 32.18
C ALA A 30 -34.73 0.05 33.67
N GLY A 31 -35.26 1.14 34.20
CA GLY A 31 -35.44 1.39 35.62
C GLY A 31 -36.77 0.84 36.17
N THR A 32 -37.19 -0.37 35.83
CA THR A 32 -38.20 -1.15 36.56
C THR A 32 -38.08 -2.64 36.22
N GLY A 33 -37.60 -3.39 37.15
CA GLY A 33 -37.62 -4.81 37.43
C GLY A 33 -38.09 -5.81 36.39
N LEU A 34 -37.13 -6.50 35.79
CA LEU A 34 -37.17 -7.92 35.45
C LEU A 34 -35.73 -8.42 35.34
N ALA A 35 -35.20 -8.96 36.42
CA ALA A 35 -33.91 -9.61 36.42
C ALA A 35 -34.00 -10.95 35.71
N LEU A 36 -33.36 -11.08 34.56
CA LEU A 36 -33.02 -12.37 33.95
C LEU A 36 -31.81 -12.93 34.71
N PRO A 37 -31.94 -14.04 35.45
CA PRO A 37 -30.83 -14.57 36.25
C PRO A 37 -29.83 -15.29 35.33
N GLY A 38 -28.59 -14.87 35.36
CA GLY A 38 -27.44 -15.65 34.92
C GLY A 38 -26.54 -15.10 33.82
N PHE A 39 -27.02 -14.21 32.96
CA PHE A 39 -26.23 -13.71 31.80
C PHE A 39 -25.65 -12.28 31.98
N ALA A 40 -26.29 -11.45 32.79
CA ALA A 40 -25.91 -10.05 32.94
C ALA A 40 -24.55 -9.81 33.65
N PRO A 41 -24.13 -10.56 34.67
CA PRO A 41 -22.85 -10.29 35.33
C PRO A 41 -21.62 -10.64 34.49
N SER A 42 -21.69 -11.69 33.68
CA SER A 42 -20.57 -12.09 32.81
C SER A 42 -20.41 -11.16 31.62
N LEU A 43 -21.52 -10.68 31.03
CA LEU A 43 -21.50 -9.70 29.94
C LEU A 43 -21.02 -8.32 30.43
N LEU A 44 -21.51 -7.88 31.59
CA LEU A 44 -21.05 -6.63 32.23
C LEU A 44 -19.59 -6.71 32.67
N ARG A 45 -19.11 -7.88 33.15
CA ARG A 45 -17.68 -8.10 33.41
C ARG A 45 -16.84 -8.10 32.14
N ALA A 46 -17.32 -8.70 31.05
CA ALA A 46 -16.63 -8.69 29.77
C ALA A 46 -16.55 -7.26 29.16
N LEU A 47 -17.60 -6.45 29.37
CA LEU A 47 -17.65 -5.04 28.93
C LEU A 47 -16.83 -4.11 29.86
N ALA A 48 -16.62 -4.50 31.13
CA ALA A 48 -15.83 -3.76 32.13
C ALA A 48 -14.40 -4.28 32.27
N ALA A 49 -14.01 -5.33 31.53
CA ALA A 49 -12.62 -5.75 31.50
C ALA A 49 -11.78 -4.62 30.93
N PRO A 50 -10.69 -4.22 31.61
CA PRO A 50 -9.78 -3.23 31.02
C PRO A 50 -9.29 -3.75 29.66
N PRO A 51 -9.03 -2.86 28.67
CA PRO A 51 -8.50 -3.27 27.39
C PRO A 51 -7.24 -4.11 27.61
N VAL A 52 -7.13 -5.23 26.89
CA VAL A 52 -5.96 -6.09 26.98
C VAL A 52 -4.81 -5.33 26.33
N CYS A 53 -3.80 -4.99 27.12
CA CYS A 53 -2.58 -4.39 26.63
C CYS A 53 -1.77 -5.40 25.82
N GLY A 54 -1.35 -5.00 24.62
CA GLY A 54 -0.41 -5.75 23.81
C GLY A 54 1.04 -5.33 24.02
N SER A 55 1.93 -6.14 23.47
CA SER A 55 3.35 -5.85 23.35
C SER A 55 3.82 -6.19 21.94
N LEU A 56 4.94 -5.63 21.51
CA LEU A 56 5.50 -5.94 20.19
C LEU A 56 5.82 -7.44 20.04
N SER A 57 6.17 -8.13 21.14
CA SER A 57 6.44 -9.57 21.14
C SER A 57 5.21 -10.44 20.86
N ASP A 58 4.00 -9.91 21.02
CA ASP A 58 2.77 -10.65 20.72
C ASP A 58 2.52 -10.78 19.19
N ILE A 59 3.21 -9.99 18.37
CA ILE A 59 3.18 -10.10 16.93
C ILE A 59 4.17 -11.20 16.49
N GLU A 60 3.68 -12.38 16.15
CA GLU A 60 4.50 -13.52 15.72
C GLU A 60 4.63 -13.61 14.21
N HIS A 61 3.65 -13.09 13.46
CA HIS A 61 3.59 -13.12 12.00
C HIS A 61 3.44 -11.72 11.42
N VAL A 62 4.31 -11.36 10.50
CA VAL A 62 4.24 -10.12 9.73
C VAL A 62 4.04 -10.48 8.25
N VAL A 63 2.96 -10.01 7.67
CA VAL A 63 2.63 -10.20 6.26
C VAL A 63 2.73 -8.85 5.57
N ILE A 64 3.40 -8.81 4.43
CA ILE A 64 3.64 -7.61 3.64
C ILE A 64 3.09 -7.87 2.23
N LEU A 65 2.11 -7.06 1.82
CA LEU A 65 1.56 -7.01 0.47
C LEU A 65 1.86 -5.63 -0.10
N ILE A 66 2.60 -5.58 -1.19
CA ILE A 66 2.90 -4.34 -1.89
C ILE A 66 2.21 -4.41 -3.25
N GLN A 67 1.19 -3.59 -3.45
CA GLN A 67 0.48 -3.40 -4.71
C GLN A 67 1.20 -2.37 -5.57
N GLU A 68 0.62 -1.95 -6.70
CA GLU A 68 1.29 -1.09 -7.67
C GLU A 68 0.57 0.21 -7.97
N ASN A 69 1.40 1.23 -8.04
CA ASN A 69 1.30 2.47 -8.78
C ASN A 69 0.13 3.35 -8.36
N ARG A 70 0.00 3.66 -7.03
CA ARG A 70 -1.07 4.56 -6.55
C ARG A 70 -0.57 5.53 -5.49
N SER A 71 -0.73 6.83 -5.73
CA SER A 71 -0.40 7.84 -4.71
C SER A 71 -1.42 7.88 -3.57
N PHE A 72 -1.03 8.50 -2.46
CA PHE A 72 -1.93 8.68 -1.32
C PHE A 72 -3.15 9.54 -1.67
N ASP A 73 -2.95 10.68 -2.32
CA ASP A 73 -4.07 11.55 -2.70
C ASP A 73 -4.99 10.92 -3.73
N HIS A 74 -4.43 10.13 -4.66
CA HIS A 74 -5.20 9.39 -5.65
C HIS A 74 -6.21 8.41 -5.01
N TYR A 75 -5.82 7.74 -3.90
CA TYR A 75 -6.68 6.74 -3.25
C TYR A 75 -7.42 7.27 -2.01
N PHE A 76 -6.74 8.03 -1.16
CA PHE A 76 -7.28 8.43 0.14
C PHE A 76 -7.32 9.94 0.38
N GLY A 77 -7.05 10.77 -0.63
CA GLY A 77 -7.11 12.23 -0.52
C GLY A 77 -8.46 12.77 -0.02
N THR A 78 -9.54 12.01 -0.25
CA THR A 78 -10.89 12.36 0.24
C THR A 78 -11.24 11.77 1.61
N HIS A 79 -10.42 10.83 2.17
CA HIS A 79 -10.76 10.17 3.42
C HIS A 79 -10.72 11.14 4.61
N ARG A 80 -11.66 10.98 5.57
CA ARG A 80 -11.72 11.84 6.75
C ARG A 80 -10.47 11.74 7.63
N GLY A 81 -10.03 12.87 8.15
CA GLY A 81 -9.01 12.96 9.20
C GLY A 81 -7.57 12.70 8.76
N VAL A 82 -7.31 12.49 7.46
CA VAL A 82 -5.99 12.40 6.84
C VAL A 82 -5.48 13.77 6.39
N ARG A 83 -4.21 13.87 6.07
CA ARG A 83 -3.62 14.95 5.29
C ARG A 83 -3.98 14.71 3.81
N GLY A 84 -5.17 15.16 3.42
CA GLY A 84 -5.74 15.01 2.10
C GLY A 84 -6.14 16.36 1.51
N PHE A 85 -7.19 16.40 0.72
CA PHE A 85 -7.61 17.61 -0.01
C PHE A 85 -8.06 18.78 0.86
N ALA A 86 -8.28 18.57 2.17
CA ALA A 86 -8.52 19.64 3.14
C ALA A 86 -7.31 19.91 4.06
N ASP A 87 -6.10 19.53 3.68
CA ASP A 87 -4.89 19.79 4.50
C ASP A 87 -4.64 21.30 4.60
N PRO A 88 -4.69 21.88 5.81
CA PRO A 88 -4.43 23.30 6.01
C PRO A 88 -2.96 23.69 5.78
N ALA A 89 -2.06 22.69 5.72
CA ALA A 89 -0.64 22.87 5.48
C ALA A 89 -0.26 22.68 4.00
N VAL A 90 -1.23 22.70 3.10
CA VAL A 90 -0.98 22.59 1.66
C VAL A 90 0.04 23.65 1.20
N ARG A 91 0.99 23.22 0.38
CA ARG A 91 2.01 24.10 -0.19
C ARG A 91 1.38 25.15 -1.09
N ILE A 92 1.82 26.40 -0.94
CA ILE A 92 1.46 27.49 -1.83
C ILE A 92 2.61 27.71 -2.82
N GLN A 93 2.28 27.72 -4.10
CA GLN A 93 3.20 27.93 -5.21
C GLN A 93 3.64 29.40 -5.30
N GLY A 94 4.67 29.67 -6.10
CA GLY A 94 5.17 31.04 -6.32
C GLY A 94 4.16 32.01 -6.94
N ASN A 95 3.11 31.49 -7.58
CA ASN A 95 1.99 32.27 -8.13
C ASN A 95 0.88 32.57 -7.10
N GLY A 96 1.00 32.10 -5.86
CA GLY A 96 0.03 32.30 -4.79
C GLY A 96 -1.13 31.27 -4.75
N LEU A 97 -1.16 30.31 -5.67
CA LEU A 97 -2.16 29.23 -5.70
C LEU A 97 -1.70 28.01 -4.87
N PRO A 98 -2.62 27.22 -4.35
CA PRO A 98 -2.25 25.94 -3.72
C PRO A 98 -1.68 24.97 -4.77
N VAL A 99 -0.83 24.04 -4.32
CA VAL A 99 -0.21 23.05 -5.22
C VAL A 99 -1.23 22.12 -5.89
N PHE A 100 -2.46 22.09 -5.41
CA PHE A 100 -3.58 21.41 -6.08
C PHE A 100 -3.90 21.97 -7.46
N ASP A 101 -3.61 23.25 -7.71
CA ASP A 101 -3.83 23.90 -9.00
C ASP A 101 -2.59 23.73 -9.88
N GLN A 102 -2.52 22.61 -10.58
CA GLN A 102 -1.40 22.29 -11.46
C GLN A 102 -1.51 23.00 -12.79
N SER A 103 -0.45 23.74 -13.19
CA SER A 103 -0.43 24.49 -14.44
C SER A 103 -0.51 23.59 -15.66
N ASP A 104 -1.34 23.95 -16.65
CA ASP A 104 -1.41 23.33 -17.98
C ASP A 104 -0.40 23.95 -18.98
N GLY A 105 0.52 24.77 -18.51
CA GLY A 105 1.47 25.51 -19.33
C GLY A 105 0.87 26.73 -20.02
N GLY A 106 -0.25 27.25 -19.51
CA GLY A 106 -0.94 28.43 -20.03
C GLY A 106 -1.76 28.16 -21.32
N ARG A 107 -2.19 26.91 -21.51
CA ARG A 107 -2.94 26.47 -22.71
C ARG A 107 -4.45 26.61 -22.58
N ASP A 108 -4.95 26.83 -21.38
CA ASP A 108 -6.40 26.97 -21.08
C ASP A 108 -7.25 25.75 -21.51
N LEU A 109 -6.75 24.54 -21.26
CA LEU A 109 -7.34 23.31 -21.77
C LEU A 109 -8.53 22.81 -20.94
N PHE A 110 -8.61 23.14 -19.65
CA PHE A 110 -9.49 22.49 -18.69
C PHE A 110 -10.58 23.41 -18.12
N GLY A 111 -10.82 24.56 -18.73
CA GLY A 111 -11.82 25.54 -18.27
C GLY A 111 -11.41 26.29 -16.99
N PRO A 112 -12.34 26.93 -16.28
CA PRO A 112 -12.01 27.66 -15.06
C PRO A 112 -11.56 26.73 -13.91
N PRO A 113 -10.50 27.13 -13.14
CA PRO A 113 -9.66 28.29 -13.36
C PRO A 113 -8.77 28.12 -14.60
N ALA A 114 -8.70 29.18 -15.44
CA ALA A 114 -7.97 29.16 -16.69
C ALA A 114 -6.47 28.86 -16.49
N GLY A 115 -5.91 27.96 -17.31
CA GLY A 115 -4.50 27.59 -17.29
C GLY A 115 -4.12 26.59 -16.21
N PHE A 116 -5.08 25.99 -15.51
CA PHE A 116 -4.83 25.02 -14.42
C PHE A 116 -5.79 23.85 -14.48
N LEU A 117 -5.33 22.69 -13.95
CA LEU A 117 -6.15 21.53 -13.63
C LEU A 117 -6.06 21.24 -12.15
N THR A 118 -7.20 21.14 -11.45
CA THR A 118 -7.28 20.65 -10.08
C THR A 118 -7.49 19.12 -10.07
N PRO A 119 -7.23 18.43 -8.95
CA PRO A 119 -7.59 17.02 -8.85
C PRO A 119 -9.07 16.80 -9.18
N PHE A 120 -9.38 15.77 -9.96
CA PHE A 120 -10.74 15.44 -10.38
C PHE A 120 -11.12 13.99 -10.05
N HIS A 121 -12.38 13.76 -9.77
CA HIS A 121 -12.89 12.44 -9.43
C HIS A 121 -12.91 11.52 -10.66
N VAL A 122 -12.31 10.36 -10.52
CA VAL A 122 -12.36 9.24 -11.46
C VAL A 122 -13.47 8.30 -10.98
N ASP A 123 -14.63 8.38 -11.63
CA ASP A 123 -15.79 7.55 -11.28
C ASP A 123 -15.62 6.15 -11.87
N SER A 124 -15.34 5.18 -11.00
CA SER A 124 -15.10 3.79 -11.38
C SER A 124 -16.35 3.08 -11.93
N SER A 125 -17.54 3.66 -11.73
CA SER A 125 -18.79 3.11 -12.25
C SER A 125 -19.10 3.53 -13.69
N THR A 126 -18.30 4.43 -14.26
CA THR A 126 -18.53 5.01 -15.59
C THR A 126 -17.33 4.86 -16.50
N SER A 127 -17.58 4.64 -17.79
CA SER A 127 -16.54 4.62 -18.85
C SER A 127 -15.31 3.79 -18.44
N THR A 128 -14.12 4.40 -18.46
CA THR A 128 -12.82 3.79 -18.12
C THR A 128 -12.36 4.13 -16.70
N GLY A 129 -13.29 4.44 -15.80
CA GLY A 129 -12.94 4.84 -14.43
C GLY A 129 -12.39 3.70 -13.56
N GLU A 130 -12.75 2.44 -13.82
CA GLU A 130 -12.22 1.30 -13.06
C GLU A 130 -10.78 0.95 -13.47
N CYS A 131 -10.43 1.11 -14.73
CA CYS A 131 -9.09 0.90 -15.26
C CYS A 131 -8.68 2.05 -16.15
N THR A 132 -7.61 2.72 -15.79
CA THR A 132 -7.06 3.88 -16.51
C THR A 132 -5.79 3.47 -17.25
N ASN A 133 -5.41 4.21 -18.29
CA ASN A 133 -4.11 3.99 -18.90
C ASN A 133 -2.99 4.30 -17.91
N ASP A 134 -1.89 3.60 -18.08
CA ASP A 134 -0.66 3.90 -17.36
C ASP A 134 -0.11 5.27 -17.78
N ILE A 135 0.49 6.00 -16.86
CA ILE A 135 1.15 7.28 -17.09
C ILE A 135 2.59 7.20 -16.64
N THR A 136 3.47 7.93 -17.31
CA THR A 136 4.92 7.84 -17.07
C THR A 136 5.28 8.09 -15.61
N HIS A 137 6.09 7.22 -15.02
CA HIS A 137 6.57 7.34 -13.63
C HIS A 137 8.04 6.93 -13.49
N ASP A 138 8.80 7.00 -14.60
CA ASP A 138 10.24 6.74 -14.63
C ASP A 138 11.04 7.74 -13.80
N TRP A 139 12.33 7.50 -13.66
CA TRP A 139 13.25 8.32 -12.86
C TRP A 139 13.18 9.81 -13.18
N ARG A 140 13.28 10.19 -14.46
CA ARG A 140 13.23 11.61 -14.85
C ARG A 140 11.85 12.23 -14.65
N PRO A 141 10.73 11.69 -15.16
CA PRO A 141 9.40 12.28 -14.95
C PRO A 141 9.04 12.47 -13.48
N GLN A 142 9.42 11.52 -12.64
CA GLN A 142 9.19 11.64 -11.19
C GLN A 142 9.98 12.80 -10.58
N HIS A 143 11.26 12.97 -10.94
CA HIS A 143 12.07 14.11 -10.50
C HIS A 143 11.58 15.46 -11.05
N GLU A 144 11.10 15.47 -12.30
CA GLU A 144 10.49 16.66 -12.91
C GLU A 144 9.18 17.03 -12.21
N SER A 145 8.34 16.06 -11.87
CA SER A 145 7.10 16.28 -11.10
C SER A 145 7.39 16.81 -9.70
N TRP A 146 8.41 16.27 -9.01
CA TRP A 146 8.88 16.75 -7.71
C TRP A 146 9.43 18.18 -7.78
N ASN A 147 10.10 18.54 -8.89
CA ASN A 147 10.66 19.86 -9.19
C ASN A 147 11.41 20.50 -8.01
N GLY A 148 12.42 19.81 -7.45
CA GLY A 148 13.18 20.31 -6.31
C GLY A 148 12.33 20.53 -5.04
N GLY A 149 11.21 19.85 -4.91
CA GLY A 149 10.26 19.97 -3.80
C GLY A 149 9.18 21.05 -4.03
N ALA A 150 9.13 21.68 -5.20
CA ALA A 150 8.05 22.62 -5.54
C ALA A 150 6.70 21.93 -5.74
N MET A 151 6.69 20.68 -6.23
CA MET A 151 5.50 19.85 -6.44
C MET A 151 4.52 20.44 -7.48
N ASP A 152 4.99 21.26 -8.39
CA ASP A 152 4.17 22.11 -9.27
C ASP A 152 4.26 21.73 -10.75
N SER A 153 4.86 20.58 -11.08
CA SER A 153 5.12 20.16 -12.46
C SER A 153 4.49 18.82 -12.86
N PHE A 154 3.59 18.24 -12.05
CA PHE A 154 2.95 16.97 -12.37
C PHE A 154 2.22 17.03 -13.72
N LEU A 155 1.31 17.99 -13.88
CA LEU A 155 0.50 18.08 -15.10
C LEU A 155 1.36 18.37 -16.34
N THR A 156 2.30 19.32 -16.26
CA THR A 156 3.15 19.67 -17.41
C THR A 156 4.06 18.53 -17.82
N THR A 157 4.64 17.80 -16.86
CA THR A 157 5.50 16.64 -17.11
C THR A 157 4.73 15.52 -17.82
N HIS A 158 3.58 15.14 -17.26
CA HIS A 158 2.80 14.03 -17.82
C HIS A 158 2.17 14.38 -19.17
N MET A 159 1.69 15.62 -19.35
CA MET A 159 1.19 16.06 -20.65
C MET A 159 2.30 16.21 -21.72
N ALA A 160 3.55 16.40 -21.31
CA ALA A 160 4.68 16.41 -22.25
C ALA A 160 5.01 14.99 -22.75
N ALA A 161 4.83 13.98 -21.89
CA ALA A 161 5.01 12.58 -22.22
C ALA A 161 3.83 12.02 -23.04
N ASP A 162 2.60 12.27 -22.59
CA ASP A 162 1.35 11.89 -23.26
C ASP A 162 0.30 12.97 -23.08
N ALA A 163 0.02 13.71 -24.14
CA ALA A 163 -0.96 14.80 -24.09
C ALA A 163 -2.42 14.33 -23.87
N VAL A 164 -2.71 13.06 -24.13
CA VAL A 164 -4.05 12.48 -24.04
C VAL A 164 -4.30 11.91 -22.64
N ASN A 165 -3.41 11.07 -22.13
CA ASN A 165 -3.56 10.41 -20.85
C ASN A 165 -2.88 11.16 -19.69
N GLY A 166 -1.92 12.04 -19.98
CA GLY A 166 -1.19 12.80 -18.97
C GLY A 166 -2.05 13.54 -17.94
N PRO A 167 -3.23 14.10 -18.31
CA PRO A 167 -4.14 14.70 -17.32
C PRO A 167 -4.59 13.76 -16.21
N MET A 168 -4.54 12.42 -16.42
CA MET A 168 -4.85 11.43 -15.39
C MET A 168 -3.98 11.54 -14.14
N THR A 169 -2.80 12.17 -14.24
CA THR A 169 -1.98 12.47 -13.05
C THR A 169 -2.80 13.15 -11.95
N MET A 170 -3.82 13.95 -12.30
CA MET A 170 -4.67 14.67 -11.36
C MET A 170 -5.94 13.90 -10.93
N GLY A 171 -6.12 12.67 -11.40
CA GLY A 171 -7.26 11.83 -11.06
C GLY A 171 -7.22 11.33 -9.60
N TYR A 172 -8.38 11.23 -8.93
CA TYR A 172 -8.52 10.60 -7.63
C TYR A 172 -9.79 9.76 -7.52
N TYR A 173 -9.75 8.75 -6.67
CA TYR A 173 -10.90 7.92 -6.31
C TYR A 173 -11.51 8.35 -4.97
N THR A 174 -12.74 7.90 -4.75
CA THR A 174 -13.51 8.13 -3.53
C THR A 174 -13.84 6.81 -2.83
N ARG A 175 -14.52 6.89 -1.69
CA ARG A 175 -15.06 5.71 -0.98
C ARG A 175 -16.00 4.86 -1.84
N ALA A 176 -16.71 5.46 -2.79
CA ALA A 176 -17.61 4.72 -3.66
C ALA A 176 -16.84 3.82 -4.65
N ASP A 177 -15.66 4.26 -5.03
CA ASP A 177 -14.80 3.56 -5.98
C ASP A 177 -13.97 2.47 -5.30
N LEU A 178 -13.42 2.77 -4.11
CA LEU A 178 -12.51 1.91 -3.34
C LEU A 178 -13.16 1.47 -2.02
N ALA A 179 -14.34 0.86 -2.12
CA ALA A 179 -15.19 0.58 -0.95
C ALA A 179 -14.52 -0.33 0.08
N TYR A 180 -13.72 -1.29 -0.36
CA TYR A 180 -13.04 -2.23 0.54
C TYR A 180 -11.86 -1.56 1.25
N TYR A 181 -11.01 -0.81 0.54
CA TYR A 181 -9.89 -0.10 1.15
C TYR A 181 -10.35 0.95 2.15
N TYR A 182 -11.42 1.70 1.85
CA TYR A 182 -12.00 2.63 2.81
C TYR A 182 -12.59 1.93 4.04
N ALA A 183 -13.20 0.75 3.86
CA ALA A 183 -13.67 -0.06 4.98
C ALA A 183 -12.51 -0.60 5.84
N LEU A 184 -11.37 -0.94 5.24
CA LEU A 184 -10.14 -1.28 5.96
C LEU A 184 -9.60 -0.08 6.75
N ALA A 185 -9.54 1.11 6.14
CA ALA A 185 -9.12 2.34 6.81
C ALA A 185 -10.03 2.71 8.00
N ASP A 186 -11.35 2.51 7.85
CA ASP A 186 -12.32 2.71 8.93
C ASP A 186 -12.20 1.68 10.06
N ALA A 187 -11.66 0.50 9.77
CA ALA A 187 -11.54 -0.58 10.73
C ALA A 187 -10.17 -0.64 11.44
N PHE A 188 -9.11 -0.25 10.75
CA PHE A 188 -7.71 -0.44 11.17
C PHE A 188 -6.94 0.89 11.20
N THR A 189 -5.61 0.85 11.02
CA THR A 189 -4.80 2.07 10.95
C THR A 189 -4.41 2.37 9.51
N LEU A 190 -4.70 3.59 9.05
CA LEU A 190 -4.20 4.17 7.80
C LEU A 190 -3.05 5.12 8.12
N CYS A 191 -1.91 4.99 7.43
CA CYS A 191 -0.77 5.90 7.55
C CYS A 191 -0.79 6.92 6.41
N ASP A 192 -0.97 8.20 6.74
CA ASP A 192 -1.03 9.32 5.80
C ASP A 192 0.30 10.09 5.64
N GLY A 193 1.36 9.54 6.21
CA GLY A 193 2.74 10.01 6.08
C GLY A 193 3.69 8.91 5.57
N TYR A 194 3.17 7.87 4.91
CA TYR A 194 3.98 6.84 4.31
C TYR A 194 4.33 7.21 2.87
N HIS A 195 5.61 7.10 2.53
CA HIS A 195 6.19 7.47 1.25
C HIS A 195 6.73 6.25 0.52
N CYS A 196 6.78 6.26 -0.80
CA CYS A 196 7.69 5.37 -1.49
C CYS A 196 9.15 5.78 -1.19
N SER A 197 10.09 4.86 -1.40
CA SER A 197 11.49 5.09 -0.98
C SER A 197 12.31 5.89 -1.98
N VAL A 198 11.88 5.88 -3.25
CA VAL A 198 12.62 6.45 -4.38
C VAL A 198 11.71 7.39 -5.15
N ILE A 199 12.24 8.54 -5.58
CA ILE A 199 11.61 9.39 -6.60
C ILE A 199 11.86 8.71 -7.96
N GLY A 200 11.11 7.65 -8.26
CA GLY A 200 11.37 6.80 -9.41
C GLY A 200 10.41 5.62 -9.49
N PRO A 201 10.63 4.69 -10.43
CA PRO A 201 9.69 3.64 -10.79
C PRO A 201 9.70 2.44 -9.84
N THR A 202 9.00 1.36 -10.24
CA THR A 202 8.74 0.13 -9.51
C THR A 202 10.00 -0.58 -8.99
N ASP A 203 10.92 -1.03 -9.88
CA ASP A 203 12.06 -1.87 -9.47
C ASP A 203 12.94 -1.21 -8.38
N PRO A 204 13.34 0.07 -8.46
CA PRO A 204 14.08 0.73 -7.39
C PRO A 204 13.35 0.75 -6.06
N ASN A 205 12.04 1.01 -6.05
CA ASN A 205 11.22 1.01 -4.85
C ASN A 205 11.08 -0.41 -4.26
N ARG A 206 10.89 -1.43 -5.11
CA ARG A 206 10.87 -2.84 -4.70
C ARG A 206 12.23 -3.28 -4.14
N LEU A 207 13.36 -2.83 -4.71
CA LEU A 207 14.69 -3.07 -4.17
C LEU A 207 14.86 -2.45 -2.77
N TYR A 208 14.40 -1.20 -2.57
CA TYR A 208 14.43 -0.59 -1.24
C TYR A 208 13.61 -1.39 -0.22
N SER A 209 12.45 -1.91 -0.61
CA SER A 209 11.61 -2.73 0.28
C SER A 209 12.23 -4.06 0.72
N MET A 210 13.25 -4.53 0.00
CA MET A 210 13.94 -5.80 0.26
C MET A 210 15.39 -5.63 0.73
N THR A 211 15.98 -4.43 0.55
CA THR A 211 17.43 -4.26 0.78
C THR A 211 17.82 -2.92 1.38
N ALA A 212 16.92 -1.94 1.44
CA ALA A 212 17.14 -0.56 1.88
C ALA A 212 18.16 0.22 1.04
N THR A 213 18.45 -0.19 -0.19
CA THR A 213 19.37 0.49 -1.12
C THR A 213 19.14 0.09 -2.57
N ILE A 214 19.63 0.90 -3.49
CA ILE A 214 19.78 0.58 -4.93
C ILE A 214 21.24 0.60 -5.37
N ASP A 215 22.18 0.55 -4.42
CA ASP A 215 23.64 0.66 -4.64
C ASP A 215 24.04 1.95 -5.39
N PRO A 216 23.87 3.13 -4.80
CA PRO A 216 24.14 4.43 -5.47
C PRO A 216 25.56 4.61 -5.97
N SER A 217 26.51 3.86 -5.41
CA SER A 217 27.91 3.87 -5.80
C SER A 217 28.24 2.99 -7.01
N GLY A 218 27.33 2.09 -7.40
CA GLY A 218 27.57 1.11 -8.44
C GLY A 218 28.59 0.03 -8.08
N ALA A 219 28.99 -0.07 -6.80
CA ALA A 219 30.05 -0.99 -6.37
C ALA A 219 29.63 -2.47 -6.43
N ASN A 220 28.31 -2.74 -6.39
CA ASN A 220 27.74 -4.07 -6.26
C ASN A 220 26.79 -4.46 -7.40
N GLY A 221 26.90 -3.77 -8.53
CA GLY A 221 26.07 -4.02 -9.73
C GLY A 221 24.96 -3.01 -9.98
N GLY A 222 24.76 -2.05 -9.07
CA GLY A 222 23.86 -0.89 -9.27
C GLY A 222 24.54 0.28 -10.02
N PRO A 223 24.04 1.51 -9.87
CA PRO A 223 22.75 1.82 -9.28
C PRO A 223 21.60 1.22 -10.12
N TRP A 224 20.49 0.87 -9.49
CA TRP A 224 19.32 0.37 -10.19
C TRP A 224 18.23 1.44 -10.16
N LEU A 225 17.92 2.05 -11.30
CA LEU A 225 17.16 3.30 -11.37
C LEU A 225 15.87 3.17 -12.19
N GLN A 226 15.76 2.11 -13.01
CA GLN A 226 14.62 1.95 -13.92
C GLN A 226 13.99 0.57 -13.75
N THR A 227 12.71 0.48 -14.07
CA THR A 227 11.99 -0.80 -14.16
C THR A 227 12.37 -1.54 -15.44
N LEU A 228 12.64 -2.84 -15.31
CA LEU A 228 12.90 -3.70 -16.46
C LEU A 228 11.59 -4.28 -16.98
N VAL A 229 11.15 -3.76 -18.10
CA VAL A 229 9.95 -4.21 -18.83
C VAL A 229 10.20 -5.53 -19.56
N SER A 230 11.38 -5.69 -20.16
CA SER A 230 11.72 -6.86 -20.96
C SER A 230 13.13 -7.36 -20.67
N ASN A 231 13.42 -8.59 -21.11
CA ASN A 231 14.75 -9.19 -21.00
C ASN A 231 15.33 -9.24 -19.57
N ARG A 232 14.49 -9.30 -18.54
CA ARG A 232 14.88 -9.32 -17.12
C ARG A 232 15.88 -10.42 -16.80
N ALA A 233 15.72 -11.59 -17.41
CA ALA A 233 16.55 -12.75 -17.15
C ALA A 233 18.06 -12.50 -17.43
N GLN A 234 18.42 -11.55 -18.27
CA GLN A 234 19.83 -11.20 -18.50
C GLN A 234 20.52 -10.55 -17.28
N TYR A 235 19.74 -10.00 -16.37
CA TYR A 235 20.24 -9.36 -15.15
C TYR A 235 20.14 -10.25 -13.92
N PHE A 236 19.54 -11.44 -14.03
CA PHE A 236 19.45 -12.36 -12.89
C PHE A 236 20.83 -12.74 -12.39
N GLY A 237 21.02 -12.62 -11.07
CA GLY A 237 22.30 -12.86 -10.42
C GLY A 237 23.37 -11.77 -10.61
N SER A 238 23.00 -10.58 -11.11
CA SER A 238 23.94 -9.48 -11.35
C SER A 238 24.23 -8.61 -10.13
N LEU A 239 23.34 -8.62 -9.12
CA LEU A 239 23.46 -7.80 -7.92
C LEU A 239 24.11 -8.57 -6.77
N THR A 240 24.96 -7.92 -5.98
CA THR A 240 25.80 -8.59 -5.00
C THR A 240 25.75 -8.01 -3.57
N TRP A 241 25.00 -6.94 -3.32
CA TRP A 241 24.80 -6.46 -1.96
C TRP A 241 23.83 -7.34 -1.18
N THR A 242 23.93 -7.30 0.16
CA THR A 242 23.14 -8.14 1.05
C THR A 242 21.66 -7.72 1.03
N THR A 243 20.77 -8.69 0.88
CA THR A 243 19.34 -8.49 1.00
C THR A 243 18.87 -8.67 2.46
N TYR A 244 17.72 -8.12 2.80
CA TYR A 244 17.18 -8.30 4.15
C TYR A 244 16.75 -9.75 4.45
N PRO A 245 16.17 -10.52 3.51
CA PRO A 245 15.93 -11.95 3.74
C PRO A 245 17.19 -12.77 4.07
N GLU A 246 18.38 -12.39 3.56
CA GLU A 246 19.64 -13.01 3.98
C GLU A 246 19.96 -12.74 5.45
N GLN A 247 19.69 -11.53 5.94
CA GLN A 247 19.85 -11.21 7.37
C GLN A 247 18.87 -11.99 8.23
N LEU A 248 17.61 -12.12 7.81
CA LEU A 248 16.63 -12.95 8.50
C LEU A 248 17.08 -14.40 8.58
N GLN A 249 17.55 -14.97 7.45
CA GLN A 249 18.08 -16.33 7.39
C GLN A 249 19.24 -16.52 8.36
N SER A 250 20.17 -15.55 8.42
CA SER A 250 21.34 -15.60 9.30
C SER A 250 20.99 -15.57 10.78
N LYS A 251 19.86 -14.95 11.12
CA LYS A 251 19.33 -14.84 12.49
C LYS A 251 18.36 -15.97 12.86
N GLY A 252 18.09 -16.90 11.94
CA GLY A 252 17.13 -17.99 12.16
C GLY A 252 15.68 -17.54 12.20
N VAL A 253 15.38 -16.36 11.67
CA VAL A 253 14.01 -15.85 11.50
C VAL A 253 13.41 -16.48 10.24
N SER A 254 12.28 -17.14 10.38
CA SER A 254 11.63 -17.82 9.25
C SER A 254 10.92 -16.81 8.33
N TRP A 255 11.10 -17.02 7.02
CA TRP A 255 10.52 -16.14 6.01
C TRP A 255 10.19 -16.89 4.72
N LYS A 256 9.24 -16.36 3.96
CA LYS A 256 8.87 -16.82 2.60
C LYS A 256 8.41 -15.65 1.75
N VAL A 257 8.61 -15.76 0.44
CA VAL A 257 7.91 -14.96 -0.57
C VAL A 257 6.90 -15.86 -1.25
N TYR A 258 5.62 -15.48 -1.19
CA TYR A 258 4.52 -16.20 -1.84
C TYR A 258 4.13 -15.46 -3.10
N SER A 259 4.23 -16.10 -4.24
CA SER A 259 3.95 -15.50 -5.54
C SER A 259 3.14 -16.42 -6.45
N GLY A 260 2.51 -15.86 -7.47
CA GLY A 260 1.87 -16.63 -8.53
C GLY A 260 2.89 -17.41 -9.37
N PRO A 261 2.43 -18.41 -10.14
CA PRO A 261 3.29 -19.20 -11.01
C PRO A 261 3.89 -18.40 -12.17
N ASP A 262 3.32 -17.25 -12.48
CA ASP A 262 3.80 -16.26 -13.45
C ASP A 262 5.00 -15.44 -12.94
N GLY A 263 5.39 -15.61 -11.66
CA GLY A 263 6.49 -14.87 -11.03
C GLY A 263 6.19 -13.41 -10.76
N ASN A 264 4.91 -13.01 -10.89
CA ASN A 264 4.45 -11.66 -10.58
C ASN A 264 5.26 -10.57 -11.25
N TYR A 265 5.38 -10.61 -12.56
CA TYR A 265 5.70 -9.44 -13.33
C TYR A 265 7.03 -8.73 -13.01
N GLY A 266 7.86 -9.24 -12.12
CA GLY A 266 9.07 -8.58 -11.70
C GLY A 266 9.00 -7.87 -10.34
N ASP A 267 7.87 -7.82 -9.70
CA ASP A 267 7.74 -7.40 -8.30
C ASP A 267 8.66 -8.20 -7.38
N GLY A 268 9.02 -9.40 -7.79
CA GLY A 268 10.01 -10.22 -7.14
C GLY A 268 11.42 -9.84 -7.55
N VAL A 269 12.07 -8.90 -6.88
CA VAL A 269 13.45 -8.44 -7.20
C VAL A 269 14.56 -9.38 -6.76
N LEU A 270 14.27 -10.41 -5.97
CA LEU A 270 15.29 -11.34 -5.48
C LEU A 270 16.03 -12.14 -6.57
N PRO A 271 15.45 -12.45 -7.75
CA PRO A 271 16.20 -13.09 -8.83
C PRO A 271 17.39 -12.27 -9.33
N TYR A 272 17.39 -10.96 -9.19
CA TYR A 272 18.53 -10.13 -9.59
C TYR A 272 19.78 -10.36 -8.73
N PHE A 273 19.64 -10.97 -7.54
CA PHE A 273 20.76 -11.19 -6.61
C PHE A 273 21.45 -12.52 -6.83
N LYS A 274 22.78 -12.49 -6.87
CA LYS A 274 23.65 -13.63 -7.08
C LYS A 274 23.41 -14.77 -6.08
N ASN A 275 23.04 -14.46 -4.84
CA ASN A 275 22.82 -15.45 -3.80
C ASN A 275 21.49 -16.21 -3.96
N TYR A 276 20.60 -15.76 -4.86
CA TYR A 276 19.31 -16.41 -5.15
C TYR A 276 19.29 -17.08 -6.51
N TYR A 277 20.13 -16.66 -7.46
CA TYR A 277 20.06 -17.11 -8.85
C TYR A 277 21.45 -17.49 -9.38
N GLY A 278 21.50 -18.54 -10.21
CA GLY A 278 22.72 -19.02 -10.87
C GLY A 278 23.48 -20.08 -10.09
N PRO A 279 24.69 -20.46 -10.55
CA PRO A 279 25.45 -21.59 -10.01
C PRO A 279 25.91 -21.43 -8.55
N SER A 280 25.97 -20.20 -8.05
CA SER A 280 26.38 -19.87 -6.67
C SER A 280 25.19 -19.57 -5.75
N ALA A 281 23.96 -19.76 -6.20
CA ALA A 281 22.77 -19.52 -5.41
C ALA A 281 22.75 -20.41 -4.14
N ASN A 282 22.30 -19.83 -3.03
CA ASN A 282 22.03 -20.58 -1.81
C ASN A 282 20.67 -21.30 -1.98
N PRO A 283 20.63 -22.65 -1.94
CA PRO A 283 19.40 -23.39 -2.19
C PRO A 283 18.25 -23.06 -1.21
N MET A 284 18.57 -22.72 0.05
CA MET A 284 17.55 -22.38 1.03
C MET A 284 16.94 -20.98 0.77
N LEU A 285 17.78 -20.01 0.38
CA LEU A 285 17.29 -18.68 0.00
C LEU A 285 16.41 -18.79 -1.24
N ALA A 286 16.87 -19.50 -2.27
CA ALA A 286 16.09 -19.70 -3.50
C ALA A 286 14.77 -20.43 -3.24
N ALA A 287 14.77 -21.47 -2.39
CA ALA A 287 13.57 -22.20 -2.04
C ALA A 287 12.54 -21.32 -1.32
N ASN A 288 12.95 -20.47 -0.38
CA ASN A 288 12.06 -19.56 0.33
C ASN A 288 11.56 -18.41 -0.56
N ALA A 289 12.36 -18.01 -1.55
CA ALA A 289 12.04 -16.89 -2.43
C ALA A 289 11.13 -17.27 -3.60
N PHE A 290 11.22 -18.52 -4.13
CA PHE A 290 10.63 -18.86 -5.42
C PHE A 290 9.68 -20.05 -5.42
N ALA A 291 9.72 -20.89 -4.37
CA ALA A 291 8.86 -22.08 -4.33
C ALA A 291 7.46 -21.85 -3.73
N PRO A 292 7.27 -20.98 -2.71
CA PRO A 292 5.96 -20.77 -2.12
C PRO A 292 5.00 -20.06 -3.07
N THR A 293 3.72 -20.45 -3.04
CA THR A 293 2.70 -19.92 -3.97
C THR A 293 1.62 -19.11 -3.28
N PHE A 294 1.15 -18.08 -3.98
CA PHE A 294 -0.09 -17.37 -3.73
C PHE A 294 -0.81 -17.13 -5.07
N PRO A 295 -2.07 -17.51 -5.19
CA PRO A 295 -2.87 -18.27 -4.21
C PRO A 295 -2.36 -19.72 -4.05
N GLY A 296 -2.72 -20.35 -2.94
CA GLY A 296 -2.53 -21.77 -2.66
C GLY A 296 -1.74 -22.06 -1.38
N GLN A 297 -0.41 -21.95 -1.38
CA GLN A 297 0.37 -22.33 -0.19
C GLN A 297 0.22 -21.32 0.95
N PHE A 298 0.06 -20.02 0.66
CA PHE A 298 -0.14 -19.01 1.70
C PHE A 298 -1.37 -19.32 2.55
N GLU A 299 -2.50 -19.61 1.89
CA GLU A 299 -3.76 -19.97 2.54
C GLU A 299 -3.63 -21.29 3.33
N ALA A 300 -2.92 -22.27 2.76
CA ALA A 300 -2.67 -23.53 3.43
C ALA A 300 -1.81 -23.35 4.69
N ASP A 301 -0.75 -22.55 4.64
CA ASP A 301 0.12 -22.25 5.78
C ASP A 301 -0.65 -21.48 6.88
N CYS A 302 -1.53 -20.53 6.50
CA CYS A 302 -2.41 -19.85 7.45
C CYS A 302 -3.37 -20.83 8.13
N ALA A 303 -4.05 -21.68 7.36
CA ALA A 303 -5.02 -22.63 7.89
C ALA A 303 -4.37 -23.66 8.83
N ALA A 304 -3.18 -24.15 8.49
CA ALA A 304 -2.42 -25.10 9.28
C ALA A 304 -1.73 -24.47 10.51
N GLY A 305 -1.62 -23.15 10.58
CA GLY A 305 -0.85 -22.44 11.61
C GLY A 305 0.66 -22.64 11.45
N THR A 306 1.13 -22.80 10.22
CA THR A 306 2.55 -22.97 9.84
C THR A 306 3.11 -21.76 9.10
N LEU A 307 2.38 -20.63 9.13
CA LEU A 307 2.83 -19.38 8.53
C LEU A 307 4.19 -18.99 9.12
N PRO A 308 5.19 -18.59 8.31
CA PRO A 308 6.48 -18.13 8.84
C PRO A 308 6.34 -16.82 9.63
N GLN A 309 7.40 -16.42 10.30
CA GLN A 309 7.43 -15.14 11.02
C GLN A 309 7.25 -13.96 10.05
N ILE A 310 7.79 -14.06 8.84
CA ILE A 310 7.68 -13.02 7.82
C ILE A 310 7.22 -13.63 6.49
N SER A 311 6.21 -13.00 5.90
CA SER A 311 5.64 -13.39 4.61
C SER A 311 5.55 -12.16 3.70
N TRP A 312 6.24 -12.18 2.57
CA TRP A 312 5.92 -11.27 1.47
C TRP A 312 4.93 -11.97 0.55
N VAL A 313 3.85 -11.29 0.21
CA VAL A 313 2.84 -11.79 -0.73
C VAL A 313 2.88 -10.88 -1.95
N LEU A 314 3.08 -11.46 -3.12
CA LEU A 314 3.06 -10.77 -4.39
C LEU A 314 1.76 -11.09 -5.11
N ALA A 315 1.02 -10.07 -5.52
CA ALA A 315 -0.25 -10.22 -6.23
C ALA A 315 -0.01 -10.79 -7.65
N PRO A 316 -0.92 -11.58 -8.22
CA PRO A 316 -0.88 -11.89 -9.65
C PRO A 316 -0.96 -10.61 -10.49
N LEU A 317 -0.27 -10.57 -11.63
CA LEU A 317 -0.04 -9.39 -12.45
C LEU A 317 -1.25 -8.46 -12.63
N ILE A 318 -2.34 -8.95 -13.21
CA ILE A 318 -3.55 -8.16 -13.45
C ILE A 318 -4.39 -7.88 -12.19
N GLN A 319 -3.85 -8.20 -11.03
CA GLN A 319 -4.45 -8.00 -9.71
C GLN A 319 -3.54 -7.16 -8.80
N THR A 320 -2.49 -6.56 -9.37
CA THR A 320 -1.55 -5.68 -8.67
C THR A 320 -2.03 -4.24 -8.55
N GLU A 321 -3.05 -3.85 -9.31
CA GLU A 321 -3.55 -2.49 -9.51
C GLU A 321 -2.68 -1.62 -10.45
N HIS A 322 -1.59 -2.16 -11.00
CA HIS A 322 -0.83 -1.48 -12.04
C HIS A 322 -1.76 -1.10 -13.21
N PRO A 323 -1.89 0.19 -13.56
CA PRO A 323 -2.72 0.55 -14.71
C PRO A 323 -2.27 -0.18 -16.00
N PRO A 324 -3.18 -0.74 -16.80
CA PRO A 324 -4.64 -0.62 -16.69
C PRO A 324 -5.35 -1.76 -15.94
N ALA A 325 -4.68 -2.45 -14.99
CA ALA A 325 -5.36 -3.47 -14.19
C ALA A 325 -6.49 -2.87 -13.32
N PRO A 326 -7.63 -3.58 -13.16
CA PRO A 326 -8.76 -3.10 -12.38
C PRO A 326 -8.43 -2.91 -10.90
N THR A 327 -8.81 -1.76 -10.31
CA THR A 327 -8.56 -1.47 -8.90
C THR A 327 -9.29 -2.45 -7.98
N VAL A 328 -10.52 -2.84 -8.33
CA VAL A 328 -11.32 -3.82 -7.56
C VAL A 328 -10.67 -5.20 -7.48
N TRP A 329 -9.80 -5.57 -8.41
CA TRP A 329 -9.09 -6.84 -8.36
C TRP A 329 -7.93 -6.80 -7.37
N GLY A 330 -7.28 -5.66 -7.16
CA GLY A 330 -6.32 -5.47 -6.07
C GLY A 330 -7.01 -5.47 -4.70
N GLU A 331 -8.18 -4.83 -4.59
CA GLU A 331 -9.02 -4.96 -3.40
C GLU A 331 -9.37 -6.43 -3.11
N TRP A 332 -9.67 -7.22 -4.17
CA TRP A 332 -9.96 -8.64 -4.03
C TRP A 332 -8.76 -9.43 -3.51
N VAL A 333 -7.55 -9.22 -4.04
CA VAL A 333 -6.33 -9.86 -3.53
C VAL A 333 -6.09 -9.52 -2.07
N THR A 334 -6.19 -8.24 -1.72
CA THR A 334 -6.06 -7.80 -0.32
C THR A 334 -7.08 -8.49 0.58
N ALA A 335 -8.32 -8.66 0.10
CA ALA A 335 -9.35 -9.41 0.81
C ALA A 335 -8.99 -10.90 0.98
N GLN A 336 -8.44 -11.56 -0.06
CA GLN A 336 -8.01 -12.96 0.04
C GLN A 336 -6.90 -13.15 1.08
N VAL A 337 -5.90 -12.26 1.08
CA VAL A 337 -4.81 -12.30 2.07
C VAL A 337 -5.35 -12.12 3.50
N LEU A 338 -6.20 -11.12 3.73
CA LEU A 338 -6.82 -10.90 5.05
C LEU A 338 -7.74 -12.05 5.46
N ASN A 339 -8.53 -12.59 4.53
CA ASN A 339 -9.42 -13.73 4.79
C ASN A 339 -8.62 -14.99 5.19
N ALA A 340 -7.49 -15.26 4.53
CA ALA A 340 -6.64 -16.38 4.88
C ALA A 340 -6.10 -16.26 6.32
N LEU A 341 -5.63 -15.07 6.72
CA LEU A 341 -5.15 -14.81 8.07
C LEU A 341 -6.27 -14.96 9.12
N THR A 342 -7.44 -14.40 8.84
CA THR A 342 -8.58 -14.37 9.78
C THR A 342 -9.31 -15.71 9.87
N ALA A 343 -9.17 -16.60 8.88
CA ALA A 343 -9.72 -17.95 8.92
C ALA A 343 -9.16 -18.80 10.08
N ASN A 344 -7.93 -18.54 10.50
CA ASN A 344 -7.35 -19.15 11.69
C ASN A 344 -7.18 -18.11 12.80
N SER A 345 -8.06 -18.14 13.79
CA SER A 345 -8.08 -17.16 14.88
C SER A 345 -6.79 -17.13 15.72
N ARG A 346 -6.02 -18.22 15.78
CA ARG A 346 -4.73 -18.27 16.48
C ARG A 346 -3.63 -17.55 15.71
N VAL A 347 -3.64 -17.68 14.37
CA VAL A 347 -2.74 -16.94 13.48
C VAL A 347 -3.11 -15.46 13.50
N TRP A 348 -4.39 -15.15 13.28
CA TRP A 348 -4.88 -13.76 13.27
C TRP A 348 -4.52 -13.00 14.54
N ALA A 349 -4.75 -13.61 15.71
CA ALA A 349 -4.51 -12.97 17.02
C ALA A 349 -3.06 -12.48 17.22
N LYS A 350 -2.12 -12.95 16.37
CA LYS A 350 -0.67 -12.70 16.47
C LYS A 350 -0.08 -12.12 15.18
N SER A 351 -0.93 -11.69 14.26
CA SER A 351 -0.51 -11.24 12.94
C SER A 351 -0.67 -9.72 12.77
N VAL A 352 0.19 -9.15 11.94
CA VAL A 352 -0.02 -7.86 11.29
C VAL A 352 0.15 -8.03 9.79
N LEU A 353 -0.82 -7.50 9.04
CA LEU A 353 -0.76 -7.34 7.59
C LEU A 353 -0.53 -5.86 7.28
N PHE A 354 0.57 -5.57 6.59
CA PHE A 354 0.83 -4.28 5.96
C PHE A 354 0.47 -4.36 4.49
N VAL A 355 -0.43 -3.49 4.04
CA VAL A 355 -0.79 -3.32 2.63
C VAL A 355 -0.34 -1.93 2.22
N THR A 356 0.49 -1.86 1.19
CA THR A 356 1.01 -0.59 0.65
C THR A 356 1.17 -0.68 -0.87
N TRP A 357 1.61 0.40 -1.50
CA TRP A 357 1.92 0.48 -2.92
C TRP A 357 3.39 0.83 -3.08
N ASP A 358 4.01 0.33 -4.13
CA ASP A 358 5.46 0.47 -4.34
C ASP A 358 5.86 1.90 -4.67
N GLU A 359 5.08 2.61 -5.51
CA GLU A 359 5.29 4.02 -5.83
C GLU A 359 3.97 4.66 -6.28
N ASN A 360 4.00 5.95 -6.67
CA ASN A 360 2.80 6.75 -6.91
C ASN A 360 2.17 6.60 -8.30
N GLY A 361 2.80 5.87 -9.26
CA GLY A 361 2.29 5.67 -10.61
C GLY A 361 2.17 6.93 -11.44
N GLY A 362 2.98 7.95 -11.16
CA GLY A 362 2.81 9.27 -11.77
C GLY A 362 1.61 10.08 -11.25
N PHE A 363 0.76 9.50 -10.39
CA PHE A 363 -0.37 10.20 -9.79
C PHE A 363 0.09 11.25 -8.79
N PHE A 364 -0.59 12.39 -8.81
CA PHE A 364 -0.32 13.54 -7.97
C PHE A 364 -0.44 13.23 -6.47
N ASP A 365 0.45 13.81 -5.70
CA ASP A 365 0.36 13.93 -4.24
C ASP A 365 0.76 15.35 -3.82
N HIS A 366 -0.01 15.99 -2.93
CA HIS A 366 0.23 17.38 -2.55
C HIS A 366 1.33 17.56 -1.49
N VAL A 367 1.71 16.48 -0.79
CA VAL A 367 2.69 16.56 0.30
C VAL A 367 4.10 16.44 -0.23
N THR A 368 4.89 17.49 -0.04
CA THR A 368 6.32 17.43 -0.39
C THR A 368 7.03 16.37 0.43
N PRO A 369 7.66 15.36 -0.20
CA PRO A 369 8.40 14.34 0.53
C PRO A 369 9.64 14.91 1.21
N PRO A 370 10.02 14.41 2.40
CA PRO A 370 11.34 14.70 2.97
C PRO A 370 12.44 14.20 2.04
N THR A 371 13.39 15.05 1.69
CA THR A 371 14.54 14.67 0.87
C THR A 371 15.85 14.99 1.59
N PRO A 372 16.93 14.22 1.35
CA PRO A 372 18.21 14.41 2.03
C PRO A 372 18.89 15.69 1.57
N PRO A 373 19.66 16.36 2.45
CA PRO A 373 20.56 17.42 2.02
C PRO A 373 21.53 16.95 0.94
N ALA A 374 21.89 17.82 0.02
CA ALA A 374 22.83 17.50 -1.05
C ALA A 374 24.13 16.90 -0.52
N GLY A 375 24.59 15.81 -1.13
CA GLY A 375 25.81 15.11 -0.72
C GLY A 375 25.64 14.13 0.45
N THR A 376 24.41 13.86 0.92
CA THR A 376 24.16 12.83 1.92
C THR A 376 24.57 11.45 1.39
N THR A 377 25.46 10.77 2.12
CA THR A 377 25.99 9.47 1.73
C THR A 377 24.87 8.42 1.61
N GLY A 378 24.88 7.68 0.50
CA GLY A 378 23.90 6.63 0.21
C GLY A 378 22.56 7.12 -0.35
N GLU A 379 22.35 8.45 -0.46
CA GLU A 379 21.11 9.05 -0.91
C GLU A 379 21.24 9.84 -2.23
N PHE A 380 22.40 9.75 -2.88
CA PHE A 380 22.69 10.34 -4.19
C PHE A 380 23.52 9.38 -5.04
N ILE A 381 23.29 9.39 -6.36
CA ILE A 381 24.11 8.61 -7.29
C ILE A 381 25.53 9.23 -7.32
N THR A 382 26.54 8.39 -7.08
CA THR A 382 27.94 8.81 -7.00
C THR A 382 28.81 8.23 -8.11
N VAL A 383 28.21 7.48 -9.03
CA VAL A 383 28.89 6.98 -10.24
C VAL A 383 29.17 8.14 -11.18
N ASP A 384 30.43 8.30 -11.61
CA ASP A 384 30.86 9.36 -12.51
C ASP A 384 31.66 8.76 -13.70
N PRO A 385 31.30 9.02 -14.96
CA PRO A 385 30.08 9.72 -15.38
C PRO A 385 28.80 8.98 -15.00
N LEU A 386 27.69 9.73 -14.91
CA LEU A 386 26.38 9.13 -14.63
C LEU A 386 26.05 8.03 -15.65
N PRO A 387 25.53 6.87 -15.22
CA PRO A 387 25.16 5.79 -16.13
C PRO A 387 24.08 6.25 -17.10
N SER A 388 24.12 5.73 -18.34
CA SER A 388 23.18 6.05 -19.42
C SER A 388 22.64 4.81 -20.14
N ALA A 389 22.57 3.68 -19.44
CA ALA A 389 22.04 2.45 -19.98
C ALA A 389 21.12 1.77 -18.96
N SER A 390 19.91 1.39 -19.38
CA SER A 390 18.96 0.65 -18.54
C SER A 390 19.59 -0.65 -17.99
N PRO A 391 19.30 -1.05 -16.76
CA PRO A 391 18.43 -0.41 -15.76
C PRO A 391 19.12 0.67 -14.92
N ARG A 392 20.33 1.08 -15.28
CA ARG A 392 21.16 2.02 -14.54
C ARG A 392 21.09 3.45 -15.07
N ASP A 393 20.35 3.71 -16.13
CA ASP A 393 20.25 5.02 -16.74
C ASP A 393 19.73 6.05 -15.75
N ALA A 394 20.59 6.99 -15.38
CA ALA A 394 20.25 8.09 -14.49
C ALA A 394 19.60 9.28 -15.22
N GLU A 395 19.47 9.20 -16.55
CA GLU A 395 18.86 10.23 -17.40
C GLU A 395 19.41 11.65 -17.12
N GLY A 396 20.67 11.71 -16.67
CA GLY A 396 21.35 12.95 -16.30
C GLY A 396 21.00 13.50 -14.91
N ILE A 397 20.30 12.76 -14.05
CA ILE A 397 19.87 13.18 -12.72
C ILE A 397 20.58 12.33 -11.65
N ALA A 398 21.41 12.97 -10.81
CA ALA A 398 22.16 12.31 -9.75
C ALA A 398 21.36 12.06 -8.44
N GLY A 399 20.11 12.42 -8.39
CA GLY A 399 19.25 12.37 -7.21
C GLY A 399 18.95 13.74 -6.63
N PRO A 400 18.26 13.87 -5.43
CA PRO A 400 18.14 12.87 -4.35
C PRO A 400 17.39 11.59 -4.77
N ILE A 401 17.78 10.47 -4.17
CA ILE A 401 17.11 9.19 -4.46
C ILE A 401 15.67 9.19 -3.93
N GLY A 402 15.46 9.72 -2.72
CA GLY A 402 14.17 9.78 -2.05
C GLY A 402 14.17 10.71 -0.82
N LEU A 403 13.12 10.67 0.04
CA LEU A 403 11.91 9.84 -0.15
C LEU A 403 11.14 10.28 -1.40
N GLY A 404 10.38 9.34 -1.98
CA GLY A 404 9.45 9.68 -3.06
C GLY A 404 8.10 10.18 -2.53
N PHE A 405 7.11 10.24 -3.40
CA PHE A 405 5.76 10.72 -3.08
C PHE A 405 5.07 9.78 -2.09
N ARG A 406 4.03 10.29 -1.42
CA ARG A 406 3.26 9.43 -0.54
C ARG A 406 2.52 8.36 -1.32
N VAL A 407 2.52 7.16 -0.74
CA VAL A 407 1.67 6.05 -1.12
C VAL A 407 0.86 5.61 0.11
N PRO A 408 -0.31 4.97 -0.04
CA PRO A 408 -1.06 4.52 1.12
C PRO A 408 -0.31 3.40 1.87
N LEU A 409 -0.49 3.34 3.21
CA LEU A 409 -0.20 2.14 3.98
C LEU A 409 -1.34 1.85 4.94
N LEU A 410 -1.92 0.66 4.82
CA LEU A 410 -2.90 0.10 5.74
C LEU A 410 -2.24 -0.94 6.63
N ALA A 411 -2.32 -0.77 7.95
CA ALA A 411 -1.87 -1.75 8.92
C ALA A 411 -3.07 -2.48 9.51
N CYS A 412 -3.32 -3.72 9.06
CA CYS A 412 -4.49 -4.53 9.42
C CYS A 412 -4.10 -5.61 10.44
N SER A 413 -4.57 -5.47 11.69
CA SER A 413 -4.14 -6.31 12.80
C SER A 413 -5.09 -6.17 13.99
N PRO A 414 -5.14 -7.15 14.90
CA PRO A 414 -5.69 -6.94 16.25
C PRO A 414 -5.09 -5.75 16.99
N PHE A 415 -3.84 -5.42 16.68
CA PHE A 415 -3.06 -4.34 17.31
C PHE A 415 -3.25 -2.97 16.65
N THR A 416 -4.11 -2.86 15.63
CA THR A 416 -4.36 -1.60 14.89
C THR A 416 -5.85 -1.29 14.74
N ARG A 417 -6.73 -2.04 15.43
CA ARG A 417 -8.19 -1.84 15.37
C ARG A 417 -8.61 -0.50 15.94
N GLY A 418 -9.48 0.25 15.23
CA GLY A 418 -10.09 1.47 15.76
C GLY A 418 -10.23 2.63 14.76
N GLY A 419 -9.93 2.44 13.47
CA GLY A 419 -10.04 3.48 12.44
C GLY A 419 -9.07 4.64 12.69
N TYR A 420 -7.83 4.30 13.04
CA TYR A 420 -6.80 5.29 13.36
C TYR A 420 -6.15 5.84 12.09
N VAL A 421 -5.68 7.10 12.19
CA VAL A 421 -4.77 7.71 11.21
C VAL A 421 -3.43 7.99 11.88
N CYS A 422 -2.33 7.52 11.28
CA CYS A 422 -0.96 7.75 11.75
C CYS A 422 -0.21 8.65 10.77
N SER A 423 0.17 9.85 11.21
CA SER A 423 0.84 10.88 10.37
C SER A 423 2.35 10.97 10.62
N LYS A 424 2.99 9.88 11.06
CA LYS A 424 4.45 9.81 11.13
C LYS A 424 5.03 9.55 9.76
N VAL A 425 6.23 10.07 9.50
CA VAL A 425 6.96 9.81 8.26
C VAL A 425 7.47 8.38 8.27
N PHE A 426 7.14 7.65 7.22
CA PHE A 426 7.57 6.29 6.96
C PHE A 426 7.92 6.12 5.48
N ASP A 427 8.65 5.07 5.14
CA ASP A 427 8.85 4.59 3.77
C ASP A 427 8.98 3.06 3.74
N HIS A 428 9.34 2.46 2.60
CA HIS A 428 9.49 1.00 2.51
C HIS A 428 10.55 0.45 3.46
N THR A 429 11.59 1.24 3.81
CA THR A 429 12.58 0.82 4.80
C THR A 429 11.99 0.77 6.21
N SER A 430 10.89 1.45 6.47
CA SER A 430 10.16 1.35 7.74
C SER A 430 9.58 -0.04 7.99
N LEU A 431 9.22 -0.78 6.93
CA LEU A 431 8.85 -2.19 7.02
C LEU A 431 10.03 -3.02 7.55
N LEU A 432 11.22 -2.80 7.01
CA LEU A 432 12.45 -3.49 7.44
C LEU A 432 12.84 -3.11 8.87
N LEU A 433 12.71 -1.83 9.24
CA LEU A 433 12.95 -1.35 10.61
C LEU A 433 11.95 -1.94 11.62
N PHE A 434 10.69 -2.18 11.20
CA PHE A 434 9.71 -2.88 12.02
C PHE A 434 10.15 -4.32 12.30
N LEU A 435 10.60 -5.03 11.26
CA LEU A 435 11.10 -6.39 11.37
C LEU A 435 12.38 -6.45 12.22
N GLU A 436 13.32 -5.51 12.01
CA GLU A 436 14.52 -5.35 12.83
C GLU A 436 14.15 -5.23 14.32
N ARG A 437 13.24 -4.29 14.63
CA ARG A 437 12.80 -4.04 15.99
C ARG A 437 12.10 -5.23 16.63
N ARG A 438 11.32 -5.97 15.83
CA ARG A 438 10.56 -7.12 16.33
C ARG A 438 11.40 -8.38 16.47
N PHE A 439 12.28 -8.66 15.51
CA PHE A 439 12.99 -9.94 15.39
C PHE A 439 14.50 -9.83 15.60
N GLY A 440 15.05 -8.64 15.73
CA GLY A 440 16.48 -8.41 16.00
C GLY A 440 17.41 -8.67 14.81
N ALA A 441 16.88 -8.71 13.59
CA ALA A 441 17.66 -8.80 12.37
C ALA A 441 17.96 -7.39 11.84
N GLU A 442 19.19 -6.93 11.92
CA GLU A 442 19.59 -5.57 11.53
C GLU A 442 19.44 -5.33 10.04
N VAL A 443 18.96 -4.14 9.65
CA VAL A 443 18.84 -3.74 8.24
C VAL A 443 20.22 -3.34 7.71
N PRO A 444 20.78 -4.06 6.69
CA PRO A 444 22.21 -3.95 6.39
C PRO A 444 22.66 -2.70 5.65
N ASN A 445 21.80 -2.14 4.78
CA ASN A 445 22.24 -1.11 3.82
C ASN A 445 21.55 0.26 4.01
N ILE A 446 20.77 0.40 5.07
CA ILE A 446 20.03 1.64 5.31
C ILE A 446 20.98 2.79 5.63
N SER A 447 20.82 3.95 4.97
CA SER A 447 21.62 5.13 5.27
C SER A 447 21.32 5.70 6.65
N ASP A 448 22.28 6.41 7.24
CA ASP A 448 22.08 7.10 8.52
C ASP A 448 20.97 8.14 8.45
N TRP A 449 20.89 8.87 7.32
CA TRP A 449 19.85 9.86 7.10
C TRP A 449 18.46 9.21 7.11
N ARG A 450 18.28 8.11 6.38
CA ARG A 450 17.00 7.42 6.28
C ARG A 450 16.59 6.84 7.63
N ARG A 451 17.52 6.19 8.34
CA ARG A 451 17.28 5.65 9.69
C ARG A 451 16.86 6.72 10.71
N GLN A 452 17.31 7.98 10.52
CA GLN A 452 16.92 9.10 11.38
C GLN A 452 15.62 9.77 10.95
N THR A 453 15.28 9.70 9.67
CA THR A 453 14.15 10.42 9.07
C THR A 453 12.84 9.62 9.19
N VAL A 454 12.89 8.30 8.97
CA VAL A 454 11.70 7.46 8.95
C VAL A 454 11.50 6.71 10.27
N GLY A 455 10.23 6.47 10.61
CA GLY A 455 9.85 5.65 11.76
C GLY A 455 9.90 4.15 11.45
N ASP A 456 9.75 3.34 12.49
CA ASP A 456 9.76 1.88 12.45
C ASP A 456 8.35 1.24 12.45
N LEU A 457 7.34 1.96 12.02
CA LEU A 457 5.92 1.59 12.00
C LEU A 457 5.29 1.23 13.36
N THR A 458 6.03 1.18 14.47
CA THR A 458 5.44 0.91 15.79
C THR A 458 4.45 2.00 16.21
N ALA A 459 4.57 3.22 15.67
CA ALA A 459 3.62 4.30 15.92
C ALA A 459 2.25 4.07 15.25
N ALA A 460 2.14 3.15 14.27
CA ALA A 460 0.88 2.76 13.65
C ALA A 460 0.08 1.76 14.49
N LEU A 461 0.69 1.16 15.52
CA LEU A 461 0.05 0.21 16.41
C LEU A 461 -0.76 0.91 17.50
N ASN A 462 -1.76 0.22 18.04
CA ASN A 462 -2.52 0.64 19.22
C ASN A 462 -2.44 -0.44 20.31
N MET A 463 -1.30 -0.50 20.99
CA MET A 463 -1.05 -1.49 22.04
C MET A 463 -1.88 -1.26 23.33
N ALA A 464 -2.50 -0.10 23.47
CA ALA A 464 -3.38 0.19 24.61
C ALA A 464 -4.70 -0.58 24.56
N SER A 465 -5.12 -1.07 23.37
CA SER A 465 -6.39 -1.80 23.22
C SER A 465 -6.30 -2.77 22.05
N VAL A 466 -5.99 -4.02 22.36
CA VAL A 466 -5.93 -5.10 21.36
C VAL A 466 -7.33 -5.67 21.15
N ASP A 467 -7.75 -5.77 19.88
CA ASP A 467 -9.06 -6.31 19.50
C ASP A 467 -8.92 -7.29 18.34
N ALA A 468 -8.99 -8.57 18.64
CA ALA A 468 -8.88 -9.65 17.67
C ALA A 468 -10.20 -9.97 16.93
N THR A 469 -11.25 -9.20 17.14
CA THR A 469 -12.50 -9.38 16.39
C THR A 469 -12.28 -9.01 14.91
N VAL A 470 -12.76 -9.87 14.03
CA VAL A 470 -12.70 -9.62 12.58
C VAL A 470 -13.83 -8.66 12.19
N PRO A 471 -13.54 -7.52 11.55
CA PRO A 471 -14.61 -6.63 11.10
C PRO A 471 -15.43 -7.29 9.99
N GLY A 472 -16.73 -7.02 9.97
CA GLY A 472 -17.61 -7.41 8.84
C GLY A 472 -17.34 -6.48 7.66
N LEU A 473 -16.59 -6.95 6.67
CA LEU A 473 -16.23 -6.19 5.46
C LEU A 473 -17.00 -6.75 4.26
N ALA A 474 -17.59 -5.85 3.46
CA ALA A 474 -18.14 -6.25 2.15
C ALA A 474 -16.99 -6.74 1.26
N GLN A 475 -17.14 -7.92 0.70
CA GLN A 475 -16.07 -8.54 -0.08
C GLN A 475 -16.08 -8.05 -1.53
N PRO A 476 -14.94 -7.62 -2.08
CA PRO A 476 -14.81 -7.32 -3.50
C PRO A 476 -14.89 -8.61 -4.33
N SER A 477 -15.15 -8.48 -5.63
CA SER A 477 -15.37 -9.62 -6.52
C SER A 477 -14.62 -9.45 -7.83
N LEU A 478 -14.00 -10.53 -8.32
CA LEU A 478 -13.45 -10.58 -9.68
C LEU A 478 -14.53 -10.43 -10.77
N ALA A 479 -15.81 -10.69 -10.42
CA ALA A 479 -16.95 -10.53 -11.30
C ALA A 479 -17.63 -9.16 -11.14
N ASP A 480 -16.94 -8.17 -10.59
CA ASP A 480 -17.49 -6.82 -10.43
C ASP A 480 -17.87 -6.23 -11.80
N PRO A 481 -19.11 -5.74 -11.98
CA PRO A 481 -19.56 -5.23 -13.27
C PRO A 481 -18.76 -4.01 -13.77
N ARG A 482 -18.09 -3.26 -12.90
CA ARG A 482 -17.24 -2.11 -13.28
C ARG A 482 -16.11 -2.51 -14.22
N VAL A 483 -15.52 -3.69 -14.02
CA VAL A 483 -14.47 -4.25 -14.88
C VAL A 483 -14.93 -4.35 -16.34
N TRP A 484 -16.18 -4.79 -16.53
CA TRP A 484 -16.77 -4.95 -17.86
C TRP A 484 -17.31 -3.65 -18.44
N THR A 485 -17.83 -2.76 -17.60
CA THR A 485 -18.31 -1.44 -18.01
C THR A 485 -17.14 -0.56 -18.49
N SER A 486 -15.99 -0.68 -17.85
CA SER A 486 -14.79 0.07 -18.21
C SER A 486 -13.94 -0.59 -19.30
N ASP A 487 -14.39 -1.74 -19.85
CA ASP A 487 -13.65 -2.51 -20.85
C ASP A 487 -12.20 -2.82 -20.41
N CYS A 488 -12.06 -3.20 -19.12
CA CYS A 488 -10.76 -3.48 -18.53
C CYS A 488 -10.09 -4.71 -19.13
N PRO A 489 -8.75 -4.73 -19.24
CA PRO A 489 -8.04 -5.94 -19.59
C PRO A 489 -8.22 -6.99 -18.49
N THR A 490 -8.69 -8.17 -18.87
CA THR A 490 -8.93 -9.30 -17.95
C THR A 490 -7.90 -10.40 -18.08
N SER A 491 -7.01 -10.28 -19.06
CA SER A 491 -5.83 -11.11 -19.25
C SER A 491 -4.78 -10.29 -19.97
N ALA A 492 -3.60 -10.18 -19.41
CA ALA A 492 -2.46 -9.54 -20.05
C ALA A 492 -1.17 -10.21 -19.57
N SER A 493 -0.20 -10.33 -20.47
CA SER A 493 1.15 -10.69 -20.09
C SER A 493 1.86 -9.46 -19.47
N SER A 494 2.94 -9.72 -18.74
CA SER A 494 3.80 -8.66 -18.22
C SER A 494 4.24 -7.69 -19.30
N ASP A 495 4.69 -8.23 -20.45
CA ASP A 495 5.18 -7.42 -21.54
C ASP A 495 4.07 -6.55 -22.16
N GLU A 496 2.81 -6.98 -22.13
CA GLU A 496 1.68 -6.20 -22.65
C GLU A 496 1.32 -5.04 -21.72
N ILE A 497 1.33 -5.24 -20.41
CA ILE A 497 1.05 -4.16 -19.45
C ILE A 497 2.18 -3.12 -19.49
N ASP A 498 3.43 -3.53 -19.38
CA ASP A 498 4.59 -2.64 -19.38
C ASP A 498 4.83 -1.88 -20.68
N SER A 499 4.47 -2.47 -21.81
CA SER A 499 4.60 -1.77 -23.08
C SER A 499 3.50 -0.73 -23.34
N GLY A 500 2.60 -0.50 -22.35
CA GLY A 500 1.41 0.34 -22.47
C GLY A 500 0.29 -0.31 -23.29
N ALA A 501 0.37 -1.62 -23.50
CA ALA A 501 -0.69 -2.44 -24.06
C ALA A 501 -1.11 -3.50 -23.03
N PRO A 502 -2.41 -3.86 -22.95
CA PRO A 502 -3.53 -3.26 -23.67
C PRO A 502 -3.84 -1.85 -23.19
N THR A 503 -4.19 -0.96 -24.11
CA THR A 503 -4.64 0.39 -23.78
C THR A 503 -6.16 0.42 -23.62
N VAL A 504 -6.65 1.22 -22.68
CA VAL A 504 -8.07 1.53 -22.53
C VAL A 504 -8.38 2.91 -23.11
N ALA A 505 -9.65 3.22 -23.34
CA ALA A 505 -10.02 4.55 -23.79
C ALA A 505 -9.63 5.61 -22.74
N PRO A 506 -9.13 6.80 -23.14
CA PRO A 506 -8.76 7.85 -22.19
C PRO A 506 -9.94 8.26 -21.33
N TYR A 507 -9.68 8.46 -20.02
CA TYR A 507 -10.70 8.96 -19.11
C TYR A 507 -11.00 10.44 -19.42
N PRO A 508 -12.28 10.83 -19.60
CA PRO A 508 -12.64 12.21 -19.89
C PRO A 508 -12.45 13.09 -18.67
N VAL A 509 -11.62 14.13 -18.76
CA VAL A 509 -11.48 15.12 -17.67
C VAL A 509 -12.80 15.85 -17.46
N PRO A 510 -13.38 15.82 -16.24
CA PRO A 510 -14.67 16.46 -15.96
C PRO A 510 -14.62 17.99 -16.08
N GLN A 511 -15.72 18.56 -16.53
CA GLN A 511 -15.95 20.01 -16.57
C GLN A 511 -17.24 20.33 -15.79
N PRO A 512 -17.28 21.35 -14.95
CA PRO A 512 -16.22 22.31 -14.64
C PRO A 512 -15.13 21.70 -13.74
N ASN A 513 -13.93 22.25 -13.85
CA ASN A 513 -12.78 21.94 -13.00
C ASN A 513 -13.03 22.51 -11.58
N THR A 514 -13.18 21.66 -10.57
CA THR A 514 -13.56 22.06 -9.21
C THR A 514 -12.66 21.42 -8.16
N THR A 515 -12.35 22.17 -7.09
CA THR A 515 -11.57 21.65 -5.97
C THR A 515 -12.27 20.45 -5.32
N PRO A 516 -11.55 19.34 -5.07
CA PRO A 516 -12.13 18.16 -4.45
C PRO A 516 -12.57 18.43 -3.00
N ALA A 517 -13.62 17.71 -2.57
CA ALA A 517 -14.11 17.75 -1.20
C ALA A 517 -13.61 16.55 -0.41
N GLN A 518 -13.08 16.79 0.78
CA GLN A 518 -12.73 15.73 1.73
C GLN A 518 -13.91 15.40 2.64
N GLU A 519 -14.05 14.12 3.01
CA GLU A 519 -15.09 13.68 3.96
C GLU A 519 -14.96 14.44 5.29
N PRO A 520 -16.07 14.90 5.88
CA PRO A 520 -16.04 15.62 7.15
C PRO A 520 -15.70 14.69 8.30
N GLY A 521 -15.02 15.22 9.33
CA GLY A 521 -14.72 14.51 10.56
C GLY A 521 -13.23 14.38 10.84
N ARG A 522 -12.94 13.68 11.93
CA ARG A 522 -11.57 13.40 12.41
C ARG A 522 -11.42 11.92 12.69
N SER A 523 -10.22 11.41 12.48
CA SER A 523 -9.84 10.06 12.89
C SER A 523 -8.99 10.10 14.17
N PRO A 524 -9.13 9.12 15.07
CA PRO A 524 -8.28 9.03 16.23
C PRO A 524 -6.84 8.72 15.85
N ARG A 525 -5.91 8.95 16.78
CA ARG A 525 -4.50 8.59 16.61
C ARG A 525 -4.18 7.31 17.39
N PRO A 526 -3.36 6.40 16.88
CA PRO A 526 -2.98 5.19 17.59
C PRO A 526 -2.08 5.51 18.80
N SER A 527 -2.06 4.63 19.80
CA SER A 527 -1.24 4.80 21.00
C SER A 527 0.23 4.44 20.82
N GLY A 528 0.60 3.86 19.67
CA GLY A 528 1.89 3.25 19.47
C GLY A 528 2.09 2.07 20.41
N LEU A 529 3.30 1.96 20.97
CA LEU A 529 3.65 0.94 21.95
C LEU A 529 3.18 1.28 23.38
N SER A 530 2.59 2.47 23.61
CA SER A 530 2.17 2.89 24.93
C SER A 530 0.97 2.11 25.41
N CYS A 531 1.12 1.45 26.55
CA CYS A 531 0.03 0.83 27.29
C CYS A 531 0.00 1.45 28.68
N HIS A 532 -0.78 2.51 28.84
CA HIS A 532 -1.04 3.07 30.18
C HIS A 532 -2.05 2.18 30.88
N ARG A 533 -1.58 1.39 31.86
CA ARG A 533 -2.47 0.82 32.86
C ARG A 533 -2.88 1.99 33.76
N GLY A 534 -4.09 2.54 33.52
CA GLY A 534 -4.69 3.52 34.40
C GLY A 534 -4.96 2.96 35.80
#